data_1bf26520c33429625e116298af1f771f
#
_entry.id   1bf26520c33429625e116298af1f771f
#
_cell.length_a   1.000
_cell.length_b   1.000
_cell.length_c   1.000
_cell.angle_alpha   90.00
_cell.angle_beta   90.00
_cell.angle_gamma   90.00
#
_symmetry.space_group_name_H-M   'P 1'
#
loop_
_entity.id
_entity.type
_entity.pdbx_description
1 polymer ?
#
loop_
_entity_poly.entity_id
_entity_poly.type
_entity_poly.pdbx_seq_one_letter_code
_entity_poly.pdbx_strand_id
1 'polypeptide(L)' 'MEDRWLSVDEIAVYLGIKRDTVYGWIAQKDMPAHRIGRLWKFRRDEVDHWVRKGKANERKKRTR' A
#
# COMPACT_ATOMS: atom_id res chain seq x y z
N MET A 1 14.99 11.53 8.33
CA MET A 1 14.40 10.61 8.01
C MET A 1 13.03 10.52 8.41
N GLU A 2 12.24 10.09 7.68
CA GLU A 2 10.93 10.09 7.98
C GLU A 2 10.45 8.78 8.41
N ASP A 3 10.12 8.68 9.64
CA ASP A 3 9.65 7.47 10.17
C ASP A 3 8.24 7.57 10.59
N ARG A 4 7.50 8.53 10.15
CA ARG A 4 6.14 8.70 10.60
C ARG A 4 5.18 7.88 9.78
N TRP A 5 4.01 7.68 10.31
CA TRP A 5 2.96 6.97 9.59
C TRP A 5 2.39 7.86 8.50
N LEU A 6 2.06 7.27 7.38
CA LEU A 6 1.48 8.01 6.26
C LEU A 6 -0.01 7.69 6.15
N SER A 7 -0.79 8.69 5.76
CA SER A 7 -2.21 8.49 5.54
C SER A 7 -2.43 7.86 4.16
N VAL A 8 -3.67 7.49 3.87
CA VAL A 8 -4.02 6.99 2.53
C VAL A 8 -3.69 8.04 1.48
N ASP A 9 -4.04 9.30 1.76
CA ASP A 9 -3.74 10.35 0.80
C ASP A 9 -2.26 10.50 0.57
N GLU A 10 -1.49 10.45 1.63
CA GLU A 10 -0.04 10.61 1.52
C GLU A 10 0.59 9.46 0.77
N ILE A 11 0.18 8.23 1.06
CA ILE A 11 0.79 7.10 0.38
C ILE A 11 0.36 7.07 -1.09
N ALA A 12 -0.85 7.54 -1.40
CA ALA A 12 -1.29 7.61 -2.79
C ALA A 12 -0.42 8.59 -3.57
N VAL A 13 -0.14 9.75 -2.98
CA VAL A 13 0.73 10.73 -3.61
C VAL A 13 2.13 10.17 -3.77
N TYR A 14 2.64 9.53 -2.74
CA TYR A 14 3.99 8.97 -2.76
C TYR A 14 4.14 7.95 -3.88
N LEU A 15 3.13 7.11 -4.07
CA LEU A 15 3.18 6.09 -5.10
C LEU A 15 2.68 6.57 -6.47
N GLY A 16 2.07 7.75 -6.49
CA GLY A 16 1.55 8.28 -7.75
C GLY A 16 0.30 7.58 -8.23
N ILE A 17 -0.56 7.16 -7.31
CA ILE A 17 -1.78 6.44 -7.65
C ILE A 17 -2.97 7.11 -6.99
N LYS A 18 -4.15 6.65 -7.31
CA LYS A 18 -5.37 7.21 -6.73
C LYS A 18 -5.69 6.55 -5.41
N ARG A 19 -6.45 7.24 -4.58
CA ARG A 19 -6.86 6.69 -3.30
C ARG A 19 -7.61 5.38 -3.48
N ASP A 20 -8.50 5.32 -4.45
CA ASP A 20 -9.26 4.10 -4.70
C ASP A 20 -8.36 2.93 -5.00
N THR A 21 -7.28 3.19 -5.71
CA THR A 21 -6.32 2.16 -6.02
C THR A 21 -5.65 1.64 -4.75
N VAL A 22 -5.37 2.54 -3.81
CA VAL A 22 -4.77 2.13 -2.54
C VAL A 22 -5.69 1.15 -1.82
N TYR A 23 -6.96 1.49 -1.72
CA TYR A 23 -7.92 0.62 -1.04
C TYR A 23 -8.03 -0.73 -1.75
N GLY A 24 -8.03 -0.70 -3.08
CA GLY A 24 -8.08 -1.94 -3.84
C GLY A 24 -6.88 -2.82 -3.59
N TRP A 25 -5.70 -2.21 -3.51
CA TRP A 25 -4.49 -2.98 -3.26
C TRP A 25 -4.45 -3.56 -1.85
N ILE A 26 -4.98 -2.83 -0.87
CA ILE A 26 -5.09 -3.38 0.47
C ILE A 26 -5.95 -4.63 0.46
N ALA A 27 -7.06 -4.58 -0.25
CA ALA A 27 -8.01 -5.68 -0.26
C ALA A 27 -7.56 -6.86 -1.11
N GLN A 28 -6.86 -6.59 -2.21
CA GLN A 28 -6.60 -7.64 -3.18
C GLN A 28 -5.15 -8.03 -3.37
N LYS A 29 -4.23 -7.19 -2.95
CA LYS A 29 -2.82 -7.46 -3.19
C LYS A 29 -2.00 -7.46 -1.92
N ASP A 30 -2.67 -7.48 -0.79
CA ASP A 30 -1.98 -7.54 0.51
C ASP A 30 -1.00 -6.40 0.73
N MET A 31 -1.36 -5.23 0.29
CA MET A 31 -0.53 -4.06 0.52
C MET A 31 -0.36 -3.86 2.03
N PRO A 32 0.85 -3.66 2.52
CA PRO A 32 1.06 -3.47 3.96
C PRO A 32 0.36 -2.20 4.44
N ALA A 33 -0.58 -2.38 5.33
CA ALA A 33 -1.35 -1.28 5.89
C ALA A 33 -1.73 -1.62 7.30
N HIS A 34 -1.84 -0.60 8.13
CA HIS A 34 -2.16 -0.79 9.54
C HIS A 34 -3.39 0.04 9.88
N ARG A 35 -4.28 -0.54 10.66
CA ARG A 35 -5.47 0.15 11.05
C ARG A 35 -5.25 0.82 12.38
N ILE A 36 -5.38 2.12 12.43
CA ILE A 36 -5.23 2.86 13.67
C ILE A 36 -6.54 3.61 13.87
N GLY A 37 -7.36 3.10 14.78
CA GLY A 37 -8.69 3.61 14.96
C GLY A 37 -9.49 3.35 13.70
N ARG A 38 -9.98 4.40 13.07
CA ARG A 38 -10.74 4.27 11.86
C ARG A 38 -9.92 4.54 10.62
N LEU A 39 -8.65 4.84 10.79
CA LEU A 39 -7.83 5.27 9.68
C LEU A 39 -6.84 4.19 9.28
N TRP A 40 -6.55 4.13 7.99
CA TRP A 40 -5.49 3.28 7.49
C TRP A 40 -4.22 4.09 7.50
N LYS A 41 -3.15 3.49 8.01
CA LYS A 41 -1.84 4.16 8.04
C LYS A 41 -0.80 3.22 7.45
N PHE A 42 0.24 3.80 6.91
CA PHE A 42 1.24 3.06 6.18
C PHE A 42 2.64 3.45 6.63
N ARG A 43 3.55 2.49 6.55
CA ARG A 43 4.96 2.76 6.75
C ARG A 43 5.61 2.74 5.40
N ARG A 44 6.31 3.80 5.07
CA ARG A 44 6.89 3.93 3.74
C ARG A 44 7.86 2.80 3.42
N ASP A 45 8.67 2.41 4.38
CA ASP A 45 9.64 1.35 4.13
C ASP A 45 8.98 0.01 3.86
N GLU A 46 7.87 -0.26 4.55
CA GLU A 46 7.13 -1.50 4.30
C GLU A 46 6.52 -1.50 2.91
N VAL A 47 5.95 -0.38 2.52
CA VAL A 47 5.33 -0.27 1.21
C VAL A 47 6.38 -0.38 0.11
N ASP A 48 7.53 0.28 0.31
CA ASP A 48 8.61 0.21 -0.66
C ASP A 48 9.07 -1.22 -0.87
N HIS A 49 9.23 -1.95 0.24
CA HIS A 49 9.67 -3.32 0.16
C HIS A 49 8.66 -4.17 -0.61
N TRP A 50 7.39 -3.97 -0.32
CA TRP A 50 6.32 -4.69 -0.99
C TRP A 50 6.29 -4.39 -2.49
N VAL A 51 6.47 -3.14 -2.86
CA VAL A 51 6.51 -2.74 -4.26
C VAL A 51 7.72 -3.35 -4.96
N ARG A 52 8.87 -3.32 -4.31
CA ARG A 52 10.09 -3.87 -4.90
C ARG A 52 10.01 -5.35 -5.14
N LYS A 53 9.23 -6.04 -4.34
CA LYS A 53 9.05 -7.46 -4.54
C LYS A 53 8.12 -7.76 -5.68
N GLY A 54 7.54 -6.75 -6.31
CA GLY A 54 6.63 -6.94 -7.42
C GLY A 54 5.22 -7.29 -7.02
N LYS A 55 4.90 -7.18 -5.75
CA LYS A 55 3.57 -7.56 -5.30
C LYS A 55 2.47 -6.66 -5.85
N ALA A 56 2.79 -5.40 -6.10
CA ALA A 56 1.81 -4.48 -6.66
C ALA A 56 1.36 -4.92 -8.04
N ASN A 57 2.24 -5.63 -8.76
CA ASN A 57 1.91 -6.12 -10.09
C ASN A 57 1.39 -7.53 -10.11
N GLU A 58 1.37 -8.19 -8.96
CA GLU A 58 0.96 -9.56 -8.94
C GLU A 58 -0.51 -9.71 -9.17
N ARG A 59 -0.89 -10.70 -10.00
CA ARG A 59 -2.28 -10.94 -10.19
C ARG A 59 -2.66 -12.13 -9.44
N LYS A 60 -3.72 -12.03 -8.83
CA LYS A 60 -4.09 -13.12 -8.11
C LYS A 60 -4.38 -14.26 -8.90
N LYS A 61 -4.52 -14.47 -9.64
CA LYS A 61 -4.70 -15.51 -10.28
C LYS A 61 -3.97 -16.18 -10.94
N ARG A 62 -3.41 -16.39 -11.11
CA ARG A 62 -2.68 -16.88 -11.64
C ARG A 62 -2.35 -17.84 -11.77
N THR A 63 -2.53 -18.35 -11.99
CA THR A 63 -2.19 -19.27 -12.09
C THR A 63 -1.76 -19.86 -12.79
N ARG A 64 -1.63 -20.19 -13.18
CA ARG A 64 -1.25 -20.84 -13.70
C ARG A 64 -1.10 -21.35 -13.84
#